data_728de52acf91fcbc85e7988ea01cfb42
#
_entry.id   728de52acf91fcbc85e7988ea01cfb42
#
_cell.length_a   1.000
_cell.length_b   1.000
_cell.length_c   1.000
_cell.angle_alpha   90.00
_cell.angle_beta   90.00
_cell.angle_gamma   90.00
#
_symmetry.space_group_name_H-M   'P 1'
#
loop_
_entity.id
_entity.type
_entity.pdbx_description
1 polymer ?
#
loop_
_entity_poly.entity_id
_entity_poly.type
_entity_poly.pdbx_seq_one_letter_code
_entity_poly.pdbx_strand_id
1 'polypeptide(L)'
;MDFCDLIETMTQAIVRGDGDGAAACFADGGIYHDVFYGAFPKAEIPRMVSDYFHRDAERFRWDIHDPVGNAEVGYARYVFSYDAKIAGSEGKRAVFEGVAVCRLKEGLITSYTEVANTSTGLQLLGFSTERLARIVGRQIDELTARDEVAKHLGP
;
A
#
# COMPACT_ATOMS: atom_id res chain seq x y z
N MET A 1 -20.05 8.69 2.18
CA MET A 1 -18.79 9.02 1.48
C MET A 1 -18.69 8.08 0.29
N ASP A 2 -18.48 8.59 -0.89
CA ASP A 2 -18.24 7.72 -2.04
C ASP A 2 -16.82 7.16 -2.03
N PHE A 3 -16.50 6.25 -2.94
CA PHE A 3 -15.17 5.61 -2.96
C PHE A 3 -14.04 6.60 -3.25
N CYS A 4 -14.29 7.61 -4.09
CA CYS A 4 -13.27 8.61 -4.42
C CYS A 4 -12.85 9.39 -3.18
N ASP A 5 -13.82 9.90 -2.44
CA ASP A 5 -13.56 10.62 -1.19
C ASP A 5 -12.93 9.72 -0.13
N LEU A 6 -13.35 8.45 -0.05
CA LEU A 6 -12.86 7.49 0.94
C LEU A 6 -11.37 7.18 0.74
N ILE A 7 -10.97 6.89 -0.51
CA ILE A 7 -9.57 6.54 -0.81
C ILE A 7 -8.65 7.75 -0.63
N GLU A 8 -9.09 8.95 -1.01
CA GLU A 8 -8.34 10.18 -0.77
C GLU A 8 -8.23 10.49 0.72
N THR A 9 -9.32 10.36 1.48
CA THR A 9 -9.32 10.58 2.93
C THR A 9 -8.30 9.66 3.62
N MET A 10 -8.31 8.37 3.30
CA MET A 10 -7.39 7.39 3.86
C MET A 10 -5.92 7.72 3.53
N THR A 11 -5.62 7.94 2.25
CA THR A 11 -4.23 8.18 1.82
C THR A 11 -3.68 9.49 2.37
N GLN A 12 -4.48 10.55 2.40
CA GLN A 12 -4.06 11.83 2.97
C GLN A 12 -3.91 11.77 4.49
N ALA A 13 -4.70 10.96 5.19
CA ALA A 13 -4.50 10.69 6.61
C ALA A 13 -3.13 10.04 6.87
N ILE A 14 -2.77 9.01 6.08
CA ILE A 14 -1.46 8.35 6.17
C ILE A 14 -0.32 9.35 5.91
N VAL A 15 -0.44 10.17 4.86
CA VAL A 15 0.56 11.20 4.52
C VAL A 15 0.79 12.19 5.65
N ARG A 16 -0.27 12.59 6.36
CA ARG A 16 -0.18 13.53 7.51
C ARG A 16 0.30 12.87 8.81
N GLY A 17 0.42 11.54 8.84
CA GLY A 17 0.70 10.82 10.08
C GLY A 17 -0.52 10.63 10.99
N ASP A 18 -1.72 10.82 10.46
CA ASP A 18 -2.99 10.64 11.15
C ASP A 18 -3.45 9.17 11.05
N GLY A 19 -2.88 8.33 11.89
CA GLY A 19 -3.18 6.90 11.90
C GLY A 19 -4.63 6.59 12.29
N ASP A 20 -5.20 7.36 13.21
CA ASP A 20 -6.60 7.19 13.64
C ASP A 20 -7.56 7.59 12.51
N GLY A 21 -7.27 8.69 11.81
CA GLY A 21 -8.03 9.11 10.63
C GLY A 21 -7.97 8.07 9.50
N ALA A 22 -6.81 7.46 9.27
CA ALA A 22 -6.68 6.37 8.32
C ALA A 22 -7.50 5.14 8.73
N ALA A 23 -7.41 4.73 10.01
CA ALA A 23 -8.15 3.59 10.55
C ALA A 23 -9.67 3.80 10.49
N ALA A 24 -10.16 5.04 10.64
CA ALA A 24 -11.57 5.38 10.55
C ALA A 24 -12.18 5.08 9.16
N CYS A 25 -11.37 4.99 8.11
CA CYS A 25 -11.81 4.60 6.77
C CYS A 25 -12.11 3.10 6.64
N PHE A 26 -11.75 2.29 7.64
CA PHE A 26 -11.93 0.84 7.63
C PHE A 26 -13.11 0.39 8.46
N ALA A 27 -13.83 -0.62 7.98
CA ALA A 27 -14.84 -1.34 8.74
C ALA A 27 -14.18 -2.13 9.89
N ASP A 28 -14.98 -2.52 10.89
CA ASP A 28 -14.51 -3.43 11.93
C ASP A 28 -14.08 -4.76 11.29
N GLY A 29 -12.90 -5.25 11.67
CA GLY A 29 -12.27 -6.41 11.04
C GLY A 29 -11.61 -6.11 9.68
N GLY A 30 -11.61 -4.87 9.23
CA GLY A 30 -10.93 -4.46 8.00
C GLY A 30 -9.41 -4.59 8.10
N ILE A 31 -8.75 -4.85 6.97
CA ILE A 31 -7.32 -5.12 6.89
C ILE A 31 -6.67 -4.26 5.80
N TYR A 32 -5.58 -3.60 6.15
CA TYR A 32 -4.65 -2.95 5.23
C TYR A 32 -3.50 -3.92 4.91
N HIS A 33 -3.34 -4.31 3.65
CA HIS A 33 -2.21 -5.13 3.19
C HIS A 33 -1.18 -4.25 2.50
N ASP A 34 -0.05 -4.02 3.17
CA ASP A 34 1.07 -3.30 2.60
C ASP A 34 1.99 -4.23 1.81
N VAL A 35 2.49 -3.77 0.65
CA VAL A 35 3.34 -4.59 -0.23
C VAL A 35 4.71 -4.91 0.37
N PHE A 36 5.18 -4.15 1.37
CA PHE A 36 6.48 -4.34 2.02
C PHE A 36 6.37 -4.83 3.45
N TYR A 37 5.42 -4.30 4.21
CA TYR A 37 5.29 -4.53 5.66
C TYR A 37 4.29 -5.62 6.02
N GLY A 38 3.45 -6.06 5.08
CA GLY A 38 2.44 -7.09 5.31
C GLY A 38 1.09 -6.55 5.76
N ALA A 39 0.34 -7.37 6.49
CA ALA A 39 -1.06 -7.10 6.85
C ALA A 39 -1.18 -6.39 8.20
N PHE A 40 -2.03 -5.36 8.25
CA PHE A 40 -2.37 -4.62 9.46
C PHE A 40 -3.90 -4.62 9.64
N PRO A 41 -4.43 -5.30 10.65
CA PRO A 41 -5.83 -5.12 11.06
C PRO A 41 -6.12 -3.66 11.41
N LYS A 42 -7.37 -3.22 11.29
CA LYS A 42 -7.80 -1.83 11.59
C LYS A 42 -7.17 -1.26 12.87
N ALA A 43 -7.15 -2.04 13.95
CA ALA A 43 -6.60 -1.59 15.23
C ALA A 43 -5.07 -1.32 15.21
N GLU A 44 -4.36 -1.89 14.24
CA GLU A 44 -2.91 -1.73 14.07
C GLU A 44 -2.54 -0.64 13.03
N ILE A 45 -3.51 -0.10 12.29
CA ILE A 45 -3.26 0.95 11.29
C ILE A 45 -2.59 2.19 11.90
N PRO A 46 -2.98 2.69 13.09
CA PRO A 46 -2.28 3.81 13.70
C PRO A 46 -0.80 3.53 13.94
N ARG A 47 -0.47 2.31 14.39
CA ARG A 47 0.91 1.85 14.58
C ARG A 47 1.64 1.68 13.25
N MET A 48 0.97 1.18 12.21
CA MET A 48 1.55 1.11 10.85
C MET A 48 2.00 2.50 10.38
N VAL A 49 1.15 3.50 10.56
CA VAL A 49 1.46 4.88 10.15
C VAL A 49 2.67 5.44 10.91
N SER A 50 2.69 5.32 12.26
CA SER A 50 3.76 5.90 13.09
C SER A 50 5.05 5.11 13.06
N ASP A 51 4.99 3.78 13.24
CA ASP A 51 6.14 2.93 13.53
C ASP A 51 6.74 2.27 12.28
N TYR A 52 6.07 2.39 11.12
CA TYR A 52 6.55 1.88 9.83
C TYR A 52 6.69 3.01 8.81
N PHE A 53 5.60 3.61 8.35
CA PHE A 53 5.66 4.66 7.33
C PHE A 53 6.51 5.85 7.75
N HIS A 54 6.14 6.53 8.84
CA HIS A 54 6.82 7.74 9.31
C HIS A 54 8.15 7.48 10.04
N ARG A 55 8.41 6.24 10.45
CA ARG A 55 9.74 5.82 10.90
C ARG A 55 10.74 5.78 9.75
N ASP A 56 10.34 5.19 8.62
CA ASP A 56 11.23 4.82 7.52
C ASP A 56 11.30 5.89 6.43
N ALA A 57 10.36 6.85 6.42
CA ALA A 57 10.26 7.85 5.36
C ALA A 57 9.68 9.18 5.85
N GLU A 58 9.82 10.20 5.01
CA GLU A 58 9.28 11.54 5.22
C GLU A 58 8.99 12.22 3.88
N ARG A 59 8.38 13.41 3.92
CA ARG A 59 7.99 14.19 2.74
C ARG A 59 7.18 13.37 1.74
N PHE A 60 6.18 12.68 2.25
CA PHE A 60 5.27 11.86 1.47
C PHE A 60 4.45 12.70 0.50
N ARG A 61 4.22 12.11 -0.67
CA ARG A 61 3.21 12.55 -1.62
C ARG A 61 2.47 11.33 -2.14
N TRP A 62 1.15 11.37 -2.09
CA TRP A 62 0.30 10.29 -2.57
C TRP A 62 -0.83 10.88 -3.39
N ASP A 63 -0.71 10.80 -4.70
CA ASP A 63 -1.69 11.32 -5.65
C ASP A 63 -2.56 10.17 -6.15
N ILE A 64 -3.87 10.32 -6.00
CA ILE A 64 -4.87 9.37 -6.50
C ILE A 64 -5.32 9.82 -7.88
N HIS A 65 -5.42 8.87 -8.81
CA HIS A 65 -5.85 9.07 -10.18
C HIS A 65 -6.93 8.07 -10.57
N ASP A 66 -7.89 8.53 -11.34
CA ASP A 66 -8.92 7.70 -11.97
C ASP A 66 -9.65 6.75 -10.99
N PRO A 67 -10.09 7.21 -9.79
CA PRO A 67 -10.77 6.34 -8.86
C PRO A 67 -12.15 5.93 -9.42
N VAL A 68 -12.41 4.63 -9.38
CA VAL A 68 -13.70 4.06 -9.77
C VAL A 68 -14.14 3.03 -8.76
N GLY A 69 -15.42 2.96 -8.47
CA GLY A 69 -15.94 1.98 -7.52
C GLY A 69 -17.46 1.88 -7.53
N ASN A 70 -17.92 0.85 -6.83
CA ASN A 70 -19.34 0.64 -6.50
C ASN A 70 -19.45 0.36 -4.99
N ALA A 71 -20.59 -0.18 -4.54
CA ALA A 71 -20.80 -0.47 -3.12
C ALA A 71 -19.93 -1.58 -2.54
N GLU A 72 -19.28 -2.39 -3.38
CA GLU A 72 -18.54 -3.62 -2.98
C GLU A 72 -17.04 -3.55 -3.28
N VAL A 73 -16.65 -2.79 -4.31
CA VAL A 73 -15.26 -2.74 -4.77
C VAL A 73 -14.90 -1.38 -5.34
N GLY A 74 -13.66 -0.95 -5.08
CA GLY A 74 -13.09 0.25 -5.67
C GLY A 74 -11.67 0.04 -6.13
N TYR A 75 -11.30 0.73 -7.21
CA TYR A 75 -9.96 0.74 -7.79
C TYR A 75 -9.49 2.17 -7.98
N ALA A 76 -8.24 2.44 -7.68
CA ALA A 76 -7.65 3.75 -7.92
C ALA A 76 -6.19 3.59 -8.32
N ARG A 77 -5.80 4.15 -9.46
CA ARG A 77 -4.39 4.28 -9.81
C ARG A 77 -3.77 5.34 -8.90
N TYR A 78 -2.53 5.15 -8.51
CA TYR A 78 -1.83 6.13 -7.69
C TYR A 78 -0.38 6.30 -8.12
N VAL A 79 0.17 7.47 -7.78
CA VAL A 79 1.62 7.71 -7.72
C VAL A 79 1.95 8.07 -6.28
N PHE A 80 2.90 7.35 -5.70
CA PHE A 80 3.33 7.50 -4.31
C PHE A 80 4.83 7.76 -4.25
N SER A 81 5.24 8.75 -3.49
CA SER A 81 6.66 9.09 -3.35
C SER A 81 6.98 9.56 -1.94
N TYR A 82 8.23 9.36 -1.55
CA TYR A 82 8.76 9.82 -0.26
C TYR A 82 10.28 9.94 -0.30
N ASP A 83 10.84 10.62 0.69
CA ASP A 83 12.26 10.58 0.98
C ASP A 83 12.54 9.52 2.04
N ALA A 84 13.50 8.64 1.77
CA ALA A 84 13.84 7.57 2.68
C ALA A 84 14.65 8.07 3.89
N LYS A 85 14.38 7.48 5.05
CA LYS A 85 15.13 7.63 6.31
C LYS A 85 15.88 6.36 6.70
N ILE A 86 15.71 5.28 5.93
CA ILE A 86 16.35 4.00 6.19
C ILE A 86 17.86 4.04 5.89
N ALA A 87 18.63 3.27 6.65
CA ALA A 87 20.08 3.21 6.53
C ALA A 87 20.53 2.84 5.11
N GLY A 88 21.47 3.61 4.55
CA GLY A 88 22.01 3.44 3.20
C GLY A 88 21.16 4.08 2.09
N SER A 89 19.98 4.60 2.41
CA SER A 89 19.10 5.25 1.45
C SER A 89 18.65 6.65 1.89
N GLU A 90 19.24 7.19 2.93
CA GLU A 90 18.87 8.48 3.53
C GLU A 90 18.86 9.59 2.50
N GLY A 91 17.76 10.32 2.45
CA GLY A 91 17.56 11.46 1.55
C GLY A 91 17.31 11.09 0.08
N LYS A 92 17.35 9.80 -0.29
CA LYS A 92 16.97 9.36 -1.63
C LYS A 92 15.45 9.34 -1.75
N ARG A 93 14.95 9.78 -2.89
CA ARG A 93 13.51 9.81 -3.16
C ARG A 93 13.07 8.57 -3.93
N ALA A 94 12.15 7.83 -3.35
CA ALA A 94 11.45 6.74 -4.01
C ALA A 94 10.20 7.26 -4.74
N VAL A 95 9.87 6.67 -5.87
CA VAL A 95 8.62 6.89 -6.61
C VAL A 95 8.07 5.53 -7.02
N PHE A 96 6.80 5.29 -6.68
CA PHE A 96 6.06 4.07 -7.00
C PHE A 96 4.78 4.40 -7.74
N GLU A 97 4.37 3.52 -8.62
CA GLU A 97 3.07 3.54 -9.27
C GLU A 97 2.36 2.21 -9.03
N GLY A 98 1.06 2.26 -8.83
CA GLY A 98 0.26 1.05 -8.65
C GLY A 98 -1.22 1.33 -8.76
N VAL A 99 -1.99 0.28 -8.51
CA VAL A 99 -3.45 0.32 -8.42
C VAL A 99 -3.86 -0.22 -7.05
N ALA A 100 -4.53 0.62 -6.28
CA ALA A 100 -5.20 0.21 -5.06
C ALA A 100 -6.45 -0.61 -5.41
N VAL A 101 -6.66 -1.70 -4.69
CA VAL A 101 -7.82 -2.58 -4.81
C VAL A 101 -8.50 -2.64 -3.45
N CYS A 102 -9.68 -2.03 -3.33
CA CYS A 102 -10.43 -1.97 -2.09
C CYS A 102 -11.68 -2.84 -2.16
N ARG A 103 -11.89 -3.70 -1.16
CA ARG A 103 -13.20 -4.29 -0.90
C ARG A 103 -13.95 -3.39 0.06
N LEU A 104 -15.23 -3.19 -0.19
CA LEU A 104 -16.06 -2.23 0.52
C LEU A 104 -17.28 -2.91 1.14
N LYS A 105 -17.73 -2.37 2.26
CA LYS A 105 -19.00 -2.70 2.88
C LYS A 105 -19.51 -1.47 3.62
N GLU A 106 -20.75 -1.09 3.34
CA GLU A 106 -21.42 0.06 3.99
C GLU A 106 -20.59 1.36 3.94
N GLY A 107 -19.90 1.58 2.81
CA GLY A 107 -19.09 2.79 2.60
C GLY A 107 -17.73 2.79 3.32
N LEU A 108 -17.29 1.65 3.90
CA LEU A 108 -16.00 1.49 4.56
C LEU A 108 -15.17 0.38 3.90
N ILE A 109 -13.85 0.47 4.06
CA ILE A 109 -12.90 -0.50 3.51
C ILE A 109 -12.86 -1.75 4.40
N THR A 110 -13.12 -2.92 3.82
CA THR A 110 -12.94 -4.22 4.50
C THR A 110 -11.59 -4.86 4.16
N SER A 111 -11.03 -4.55 2.98
CA SER A 111 -9.70 -4.97 2.59
C SER A 111 -9.10 -3.97 1.63
N TYR A 112 -7.90 -3.51 1.92
CA TYR A 112 -7.05 -2.73 1.02
C TYR A 112 -5.88 -3.59 0.58
N THR A 113 -5.67 -3.70 -0.71
CA THR A 113 -4.51 -4.36 -1.34
C THR A 113 -4.01 -3.51 -2.50
N GLU A 114 -2.84 -3.84 -3.03
CA GLU A 114 -2.23 -3.11 -4.14
C GLU A 114 -1.67 -4.07 -5.18
N VAL A 115 -1.77 -3.67 -6.44
CA VAL A 115 -0.93 -4.20 -7.53
C VAL A 115 0.02 -3.08 -7.92
N ALA A 116 1.28 -3.19 -7.52
CA ALA A 116 2.25 -2.11 -7.65
C ALA A 116 3.53 -2.56 -8.34
N ASN A 117 4.11 -1.63 -9.13
CA ASN A 117 5.48 -1.77 -9.59
C ASN A 117 6.42 -1.30 -8.47
N THR A 118 6.93 -2.23 -7.66
CA THR A 118 7.75 -1.93 -6.49
C THR A 118 9.24 -1.73 -6.84
N SER A 119 9.73 -2.34 -7.92
CA SER A 119 11.15 -2.32 -8.27
C SER A 119 11.67 -0.93 -8.66
N THR A 120 10.84 -0.11 -9.28
CA THR A 120 11.24 1.27 -9.67
C THR A 120 11.64 2.11 -8.47
N GLY A 121 10.81 2.16 -7.44
CA GLY A 121 11.09 2.93 -6.23
C GLY A 121 12.27 2.36 -5.44
N LEU A 122 12.37 1.04 -5.33
CA LEU A 122 13.48 0.39 -4.64
C LEU A 122 14.82 0.63 -5.33
N GLN A 123 14.85 0.65 -6.66
CA GLN A 123 16.05 0.98 -7.41
C GLN A 123 16.44 2.44 -7.24
N LEU A 124 15.48 3.36 -7.22
CA LEU A 124 15.74 4.77 -6.91
C LEU A 124 16.35 4.96 -5.51
N LEU A 125 15.98 4.10 -4.55
CA LEU A 125 16.58 4.06 -3.21
C LEU A 125 18.00 3.48 -3.19
N GLY A 126 18.51 2.96 -4.33
CA GLY A 126 19.84 2.40 -4.44
C GLY A 126 19.96 0.98 -3.90
N PHE A 127 18.87 0.22 -3.84
CA PHE A 127 18.92 -1.19 -3.45
C PHE A 127 19.76 -1.98 -4.44
N SER A 128 20.63 -2.87 -3.92
CA SER A 128 21.46 -3.75 -4.76
C SER A 128 20.60 -4.75 -5.55
N THR A 129 21.16 -5.26 -6.63
CA THR A 129 20.50 -6.31 -7.46
C THR A 129 20.11 -7.52 -6.62
N GLU A 130 20.97 -7.95 -5.69
CA GLU A 130 20.72 -9.10 -4.80
C GLU A 130 19.57 -8.81 -3.82
N ARG A 131 19.50 -7.58 -3.31
CA ARG A 131 18.41 -7.18 -2.42
C ARG A 131 17.07 -7.09 -3.16
N LEU A 132 17.08 -6.54 -4.37
CA LEU A 132 15.90 -6.51 -5.24
C LEU A 132 15.43 -7.93 -5.57
N ALA A 133 16.34 -8.83 -5.92
CA ALA A 133 15.99 -10.22 -6.22
C ALA A 133 15.34 -10.93 -5.02
N ARG A 134 15.81 -10.68 -3.78
CA ARG A 134 15.15 -11.23 -2.58
C ARG A 134 13.74 -10.70 -2.35
N ILE A 135 13.52 -9.41 -2.62
CA ILE A 135 12.19 -8.80 -2.49
C ILE A 135 11.24 -9.38 -3.54
N VAL A 136 11.68 -9.46 -4.80
CA VAL A 136 10.91 -10.08 -5.88
C VAL A 136 10.61 -11.55 -5.57
N GLY A 137 11.57 -12.30 -5.00
CA GLY A 137 11.36 -13.69 -4.56
C GLY A 137 10.21 -13.83 -3.57
N ARG A 138 10.13 -12.96 -2.56
CA ARG A 138 9.00 -12.94 -1.62
C ARG A 138 7.68 -12.61 -2.30
N GLN A 139 7.68 -11.66 -3.24
CA GLN A 139 6.48 -11.31 -4.01
C GLN A 139 6.02 -12.46 -4.91
N ILE A 140 6.94 -13.25 -5.45
CA ILE A 140 6.62 -14.48 -6.18
C ILE A 140 5.93 -15.49 -5.25
N ASP A 141 6.48 -15.72 -4.07
CA ASP A 141 5.91 -16.65 -3.09
C ASP A 141 4.48 -16.23 -2.68
N GLU A 142 4.28 -14.94 -2.40
CA GLU A 142 2.97 -14.39 -2.06
C GLU A 142 1.97 -14.51 -3.22
N LEU A 143 2.41 -14.22 -4.45
CA LEU A 143 1.57 -14.33 -5.64
C LEU A 143 1.16 -15.77 -5.91
N THR A 144 2.13 -16.68 -5.89
CA THR A 144 1.92 -18.10 -6.23
C THR A 144 1.15 -18.87 -5.15
N ALA A 145 1.08 -18.35 -3.92
CA ALA A 145 0.26 -18.91 -2.85
C ALA A 145 -1.25 -18.60 -2.98
N ARG A 146 -1.64 -17.69 -3.89
CA ARG A 146 -3.05 -17.34 -4.06
C ARG A 146 -3.80 -18.42 -4.82
N ASP A 147 -5.00 -18.78 -4.37
CA ASP A 147 -5.85 -19.79 -5.01
C ASP A 147 -6.16 -19.47 -6.47
N GLU A 148 -6.38 -18.19 -6.79
CA GLU A 148 -6.66 -17.70 -8.15
C GLU A 148 -5.49 -17.92 -9.12
N VAL A 149 -4.27 -18.08 -8.60
CA VAL A 149 -3.05 -18.26 -9.40
C VAL A 149 -2.75 -19.75 -9.65
N ALA A 150 -3.28 -20.66 -8.84
CA ALA A 150 -2.97 -22.09 -8.89
C ALA A 150 -3.08 -22.68 -10.31
N LYS A 151 -4.15 -22.33 -11.05
CA LYS A 151 -4.37 -22.78 -12.44
C LYS A 151 -3.36 -22.25 -13.46
N HIS A 152 -2.57 -21.25 -13.10
CA HIS A 152 -1.53 -20.66 -13.97
C HIS A 152 -0.15 -21.27 -13.76
N LEU A 153 0.03 -22.11 -12.73
CA LEU A 153 1.32 -22.69 -12.34
C LEU A 153 1.59 -24.06 -12.99
N GLY A 154 0.65 -24.60 -13.70
CA GLY A 154 0.79 -25.88 -14.39
C GLY A 154 -0.55 -26.43 -14.87
N PRO A 155 -0.53 -27.51 -15.66
CA PRO A 155 -1.74 -28.18 -16.12
C PRO A 155 -2.54 -28.75 -14.96
#